data_4d1f692ecbda631895ddd8944cb739a9
#
_entry.id   4d1f692ecbda631895ddd8944cb739a9
#
_cell.length_a   1.000
_cell.length_b   1.000
_cell.length_c   1.000
_cell.angle_alpha   90.00
_cell.angle_beta   90.00
_cell.angle_gamma   90.00
#
_symmetry.space_group_name_H-M   'P 1'
#
loop_
_entity.id
_entity.type
_entity.pdbx_description
1 polymer ?
#
loop_
_entity_poly.entity_id
_entity_poly.type
_entity_poly.pdbx_seq_one_letter_code
_entity_poly.pdbx_strand_id
1 'polypeptide(L)'
;MKSILKNGIWILLSTIMFAACSPQEDNRYSLGELGTVTADIVSFSQAPSATSNNVILFTNTSKVNFPVTAVWDLGNGSTARGNKATGSYPMKGDYTVTLTLYAADGSSASHSEVIHITENDFGLISTPAYVNLTGGIDDPDGKTWVFDQYNNFTKEVKQATGFDIKGHIGLGPHNSYSQEWWGAGPNEKSMWKMYDFKFTFIQDGARLIIETAGEGYGRKASAATIGGFNVTGSSGDDVFFPYEGGSYTFSINESGQYPVLTLSGNAFMGYYCGTQDYEIIYQTDKVMALRVDNQVEGQDWIFVYCLEELNVAAPPIVKEPKAKPLFEDFESGKLTVNFVTQDMGPLSGIVDNPAPVSINTSNKVYRYQKTTAFYSNLSFTAPDYKFDLTTQNKIRVKVYIPSYNDYETENAVAGDWITEKRLRPQLAVKLQNSDMGDNAWQTQTEIIKRDLTMDRWLELEFDFSSVSDRQDYDKIVIQFGGEGHAGQGLFFFDDFTFCE
;
A
#
# COMPACT_ATOMS: atom_id res chain seq x y z
N MET A 1 -2.53 -52.11 66.53
CA MET A 1 -1.64 -51.04 67.05
C MET A 1 -0.78 -50.31 66.00
N LYS A 2 -0.36 -50.94 64.88
CA LYS A 2 0.50 -50.22 63.88
C LYS A 2 -0.24 -49.21 63.00
N SER A 3 -1.58 -49.28 62.89
CA SER A 3 -2.40 -48.35 62.03
C SER A 3 -2.71 -47.00 62.72
N ILE A 4 -2.89 -47.05 64.02
CA ILE A 4 -3.24 -45.83 64.81
C ILE A 4 -2.00 -44.91 64.94
N LEU A 5 -0.81 -45.48 65.00
CA LEU A 5 0.43 -44.66 65.10
C LEU A 5 0.75 -43.93 63.79
N LYS A 6 0.43 -44.50 62.62
CA LYS A 6 0.65 -43.83 61.30
C LYS A 6 -0.30 -42.67 61.12
N ASN A 7 -1.56 -42.78 61.49
CA ASN A 7 -2.51 -41.69 61.32
C ASN A 7 -2.28 -40.56 62.34
N GLY A 8 -1.79 -40.87 63.54
CA GLY A 8 -1.40 -39.85 64.51
C GLY A 8 -0.23 -39.00 64.10
N ILE A 9 0.77 -39.58 63.37
CA ILE A 9 1.95 -38.86 62.86
C ILE A 9 1.57 -37.92 61.71
N TRP A 10 0.65 -38.31 60.86
CA TRP A 10 0.19 -37.45 59.77
C TRP A 10 -0.67 -36.25 60.30
N ILE A 11 -1.51 -36.44 61.30
CA ILE A 11 -2.27 -35.37 61.94
C ILE A 11 -1.33 -34.40 62.66
N LEU A 12 -0.30 -34.89 63.35
CA LEU A 12 0.68 -34.04 64.01
C LEU A 12 1.56 -33.26 63.01
N LEU A 13 1.90 -33.85 61.86
CA LEU A 13 2.63 -33.15 60.80
C LEU A 13 1.78 -32.09 60.10
N SER A 14 0.48 -32.35 59.88
CA SER A 14 -0.43 -31.34 59.27
C SER A 14 -0.71 -30.17 60.20
N THR A 15 -0.78 -30.36 61.49
CA THR A 15 -0.93 -29.27 62.49
C THR A 15 0.32 -28.40 62.60
N ILE A 16 1.51 -28.97 62.46
CA ILE A 16 2.77 -28.21 62.46
C ILE A 16 2.90 -27.35 61.17
N MET A 17 2.40 -27.80 60.02
CA MET A 17 2.41 -27.00 58.79
C MET A 17 1.47 -25.78 58.82
N PHE A 18 0.39 -25.85 59.56
CA PHE A 18 -0.52 -24.68 59.74
C PHE A 18 -0.01 -23.66 60.76
N ALA A 19 0.86 -24.06 61.68
CA ALA A 19 1.49 -23.13 62.64
C ALA A 19 2.68 -22.38 62.06
N ALA A 20 3.26 -22.85 60.93
CA ALA A 20 4.41 -22.23 60.30
C ALA A 20 4.07 -21.10 59.32
N CYS A 21 2.78 -20.86 59.05
CA CYS A 21 2.29 -19.79 58.12
C CYS A 21 1.55 -18.66 58.89
N SER A 22 1.65 -18.50 60.17
CA SER A 22 1.22 -17.27 60.80
C SER A 22 2.24 -16.16 60.44
N PRO A 23 1.80 -15.05 59.83
CA PRO A 23 2.71 -13.93 59.59
C PRO A 23 3.20 -13.46 60.98
N GLN A 24 4.51 -13.42 61.11
CA GLN A 24 5.13 -12.87 62.32
C GLN A 24 4.95 -11.36 62.23
N GLU A 25 3.94 -10.83 62.89
CA GLU A 25 3.79 -9.38 63.03
C GLU A 25 4.91 -8.89 63.97
N ASP A 26 5.95 -8.31 63.36
CA ASP A 26 6.99 -7.62 64.08
C ASP A 26 6.55 -6.19 64.41
N ASN A 27 5.85 -6.03 65.51
CA ASN A 27 5.35 -4.72 66.00
C ASN A 27 6.47 -3.74 66.39
N ARG A 28 7.78 -4.09 66.16
CA ARG A 28 8.91 -3.17 66.44
C ARG A 28 9.16 -2.18 65.32
N TYR A 29 8.50 -2.35 64.16
CA TYR A 29 8.54 -1.42 63.02
C TYR A 29 7.14 -0.88 62.79
N SER A 30 6.69 0.05 63.57
CA SER A 30 5.52 0.86 63.18
C SER A 30 5.97 1.81 62.06
N LEU A 31 5.42 1.66 60.91
CA LEU A 31 5.39 2.78 59.97
C LEU A 31 4.69 3.93 60.73
N GLY A 32 5.38 5.05 60.95
CA GLY A 32 4.79 6.23 61.55
C GLY A 32 3.44 6.61 60.89
N GLU A 33 2.74 7.55 61.47
CA GLU A 33 1.48 8.02 60.84
C GLU A 33 1.71 8.34 59.37
N LEU A 34 0.93 7.68 58.50
CA LEU A 34 0.99 7.96 57.05
C LEU A 34 0.38 9.35 56.85
N GLY A 35 1.17 10.22 56.25
CA GLY A 35 0.68 11.57 55.93
C GLY A 35 -0.35 11.56 54.82
N THR A 36 -1.37 12.39 54.94
CA THR A 36 -2.45 12.56 53.97
C THR A 36 -2.20 13.79 53.09
N VAL A 37 -2.36 13.65 51.77
CA VAL A 37 -2.28 14.77 50.82
C VAL A 37 -3.64 15.44 50.65
N THR A 38 -3.66 16.76 50.83
CA THR A 38 -4.83 17.62 50.59
C THR A 38 -4.55 18.69 49.56
N ALA A 39 -5.58 19.24 48.91
CA ALA A 39 -5.39 20.15 47.78
C ALA A 39 -4.65 21.45 48.15
N ASP A 40 -4.79 21.90 49.39
CA ASP A 40 -4.19 23.15 49.90
C ASP A 40 -2.65 23.07 50.06
N ILE A 41 -2.10 21.86 50.13
CA ILE A 41 -0.64 21.66 50.23
C ILE A 41 0.04 21.47 48.87
N VAL A 42 -0.68 21.17 47.80
CA VAL A 42 -0.13 20.96 46.45
C VAL A 42 0.11 22.29 45.80
N SER A 43 1.36 22.54 45.42
CA SER A 43 1.77 23.76 44.71
C SER A 43 3.00 23.52 43.84
N PHE A 44 3.16 24.32 42.82
CA PHE A 44 4.33 24.31 41.99
C PHE A 44 4.72 25.70 41.53
N SER A 45 5.93 25.88 41.06
CA SER A 45 6.39 27.06 40.37
C SER A 45 6.79 26.74 38.95
N GLN A 46 6.73 27.73 38.07
CA GLN A 46 7.10 27.61 36.66
C GLN A 46 8.05 28.76 36.26
N ALA A 47 8.93 28.49 35.31
CA ALA A 47 9.81 29.44 34.69
C ALA A 47 10.19 29.00 33.28
N PRO A 48 10.37 29.94 32.32
CA PRO A 48 10.93 29.59 31.02
C PRO A 48 12.37 29.11 31.16
N SER A 49 12.80 28.24 30.24
CA SER A 49 14.19 27.81 30.16
C SER A 49 15.12 28.93 29.68
N ALA A 50 16.42 28.75 29.84
CA ALA A 50 17.39 29.71 29.35
C ALA A 50 17.51 29.74 27.81
N THR A 51 17.00 28.72 27.11
CA THR A 51 17.15 28.53 25.65
C THR A 51 15.91 28.87 24.85
N SER A 52 14.71 28.77 25.47
CA SER A 52 13.45 29.09 24.80
C SER A 52 12.38 29.48 25.81
N ASN A 53 11.60 30.51 25.49
CA ASN A 53 10.42 30.91 26.28
C ASN A 53 9.29 29.90 26.19
N ASN A 54 9.34 28.97 25.24
CA ASN A 54 8.35 27.93 25.03
C ASN A 54 8.73 26.59 25.68
N VAL A 55 9.89 26.55 26.34
CA VAL A 55 10.28 25.41 27.18
C VAL A 55 10.15 25.85 28.64
N ILE A 56 9.16 25.28 29.34
CA ILE A 56 8.85 25.67 30.70
C ILE A 56 9.38 24.62 31.68
N LEU A 57 10.10 25.08 32.68
CA LEU A 57 10.61 24.29 33.79
C LEU A 57 9.64 24.39 34.96
N PHE A 58 9.11 23.27 35.41
CA PHE A 58 8.21 23.14 36.55
C PHE A 58 8.95 22.57 37.75
N THR A 59 8.67 23.09 38.93
CA THR A 59 9.23 22.62 40.19
C THR A 59 8.12 22.45 41.21
N ASN A 60 7.98 21.26 41.78
CA ASN A 60 7.08 21.00 42.89
C ASN A 60 7.54 21.78 44.12
N THR A 61 6.68 22.69 44.62
CA THR A 61 6.92 23.53 45.79
C THR A 61 6.02 23.14 47.01
N SER A 62 5.29 22.02 46.88
CA SER A 62 4.42 21.51 47.93
C SER A 62 5.18 21.23 49.22
N LYS A 63 4.62 21.65 50.33
CA LYS A 63 5.23 21.51 51.65
C LYS A 63 4.74 20.24 52.34
N VAL A 64 5.39 19.13 52.03
CA VAL A 64 5.10 17.82 52.63
C VAL A 64 6.31 17.32 53.43
N ASN A 65 6.06 16.68 54.59
CA ASN A 65 7.08 16.12 55.45
C ASN A 65 7.06 14.58 55.46
N PHE A 66 6.39 13.98 54.49
CA PHE A 66 6.28 12.54 54.26
C PHE A 66 6.51 12.20 52.79
N PRO A 67 6.84 10.96 52.43
CA PRO A 67 7.06 10.56 51.04
C PRO A 67 5.81 10.70 50.21
N VAL A 68 5.96 11.31 49.01
CA VAL A 68 4.91 11.44 47.99
C VAL A 68 5.46 11.12 46.61
N THR A 69 4.61 10.62 45.74
CA THR A 69 4.88 10.50 44.32
C THR A 69 4.23 11.66 43.58
N ALA A 70 5.06 12.48 42.91
CA ALA A 70 4.58 13.60 42.10
C ALA A 70 4.42 13.13 40.65
N VAL A 71 3.26 13.39 40.05
CA VAL A 71 2.89 13.12 38.66
C VAL A 71 2.38 14.40 38.03
N TRP A 72 2.89 14.71 36.85
CA TRP A 72 2.54 15.89 36.09
C TRP A 72 1.74 15.52 34.84
N ASP A 73 0.67 16.25 34.58
CA ASP A 73 0.09 16.42 33.27
C ASP A 73 0.49 17.82 32.79
N LEU A 74 1.21 17.88 31.67
CA LEU A 74 1.78 19.14 31.19
C LEU A 74 0.83 19.93 30.27
N GLY A 75 -0.38 19.41 30.03
CA GLY A 75 -1.43 20.07 29.24
C GLY A 75 -1.14 20.10 27.73
N ASN A 76 -0.01 19.56 27.29
CA ASN A 76 0.41 19.44 25.90
C ASN A 76 0.38 17.98 25.39
N GLY A 77 -0.33 17.10 26.11
CA GLY A 77 -0.38 15.66 25.85
C GLY A 77 0.76 14.86 26.47
N SER A 78 1.75 15.51 27.12
CA SER A 78 2.84 14.82 27.80
C SER A 78 2.66 14.78 29.31
N THR A 79 3.23 13.76 29.93
CA THR A 79 3.25 13.58 31.39
C THR A 79 4.68 13.42 31.90
N ALA A 80 4.89 13.75 33.18
CA ALA A 80 6.19 13.56 33.83
C ALA A 80 6.02 13.05 35.27
N ARG A 81 7.11 12.57 35.89
CA ARG A 81 7.16 12.15 37.29
C ARG A 81 8.35 12.78 38.02
N GLY A 82 8.17 13.01 39.32
CA GLY A 82 9.23 13.56 40.17
C GLY A 82 9.03 15.03 40.50
N ASN A 83 9.95 15.59 41.32
CA ASN A 83 9.83 16.96 41.82
C ASN A 83 10.09 18.06 40.79
N LYS A 84 10.59 17.70 39.61
CA LYS A 84 10.80 18.63 38.50
C LYS A 84 10.26 18.01 37.22
N ALA A 85 9.69 18.85 36.36
CA ALA A 85 9.27 18.49 35.04
C ALA A 85 9.66 19.59 34.04
N THR A 86 9.77 19.23 32.77
CA THR A 86 10.00 20.18 31.67
C THR A 86 8.94 19.95 30.62
N GLY A 87 8.21 21.00 30.27
CA GLY A 87 7.23 21.00 29.18
C GLY A 87 7.77 21.79 27.99
N SER A 88 7.60 21.23 26.77
CA SER A 88 7.91 21.91 25.51
C SER A 88 6.60 22.26 24.83
N TYR A 89 6.42 23.52 24.44
CA TYR A 89 5.18 24.09 23.89
C TYR A 89 5.48 24.80 22.58
N PRO A 90 5.62 24.06 21.46
CA PRO A 90 5.98 24.66 20.17
C PRO A 90 4.96 25.69 19.66
N MET A 91 3.69 25.52 20.04
CA MET A 91 2.60 26.36 19.57
C MET A 91 2.18 27.36 20.65
N LYS A 92 1.83 28.57 20.25
CA LYS A 92 1.18 29.54 21.12
C LYS A 92 -0.19 29.03 21.57
N GLY A 93 -0.57 29.32 22.79
CA GLY A 93 -1.85 28.92 23.34
C GLY A 93 -1.83 28.87 24.86
N ASP A 94 -2.96 28.47 25.40
CA ASP A 94 -3.17 28.26 26.83
C ASP A 94 -3.12 26.79 27.15
N TYR A 95 -2.27 26.39 28.07
CA TYR A 95 -2.06 25.00 28.46
C TYR A 95 -2.33 24.86 29.95
N THR A 96 -3.20 23.92 30.34
CA THR A 96 -3.48 23.63 31.75
C THR A 96 -2.53 22.56 32.25
N VAL A 97 -1.60 22.97 33.11
CA VAL A 97 -0.64 22.07 33.75
C VAL A 97 -1.18 21.63 35.11
N THR A 98 -1.14 20.34 35.40
CA THR A 98 -1.65 19.75 36.62
C THR A 98 -0.55 18.95 37.33
N LEU A 99 -0.25 19.27 38.55
CA LEU A 99 0.53 18.44 39.49
C LEU A 99 -0.38 17.64 40.39
N THR A 100 -0.21 16.32 40.40
CA THR A 100 -0.91 15.42 41.35
C THR A 100 0.14 14.75 42.27
N LEU A 101 -0.11 14.83 43.56
CA LEU A 101 0.68 14.12 44.57
C LEU A 101 -0.11 12.90 45.08
N TYR A 102 0.57 11.77 45.20
CA TYR A 102 0.05 10.52 45.78
C TYR A 102 0.86 10.18 47.03
N ALA A 103 0.18 9.94 48.13
CA ALA A 103 0.77 9.51 49.39
C ALA A 103 0.62 8.02 49.64
N ALA A 104 1.38 7.49 50.60
CA ALA A 104 1.39 6.07 50.95
C ALA A 104 0.09 5.60 51.64
N ASP A 105 -0.71 6.51 52.18
CA ASP A 105 -2.04 6.24 52.75
C ASP A 105 -3.13 6.04 51.68
N GLY A 106 -2.78 6.18 50.38
CA GLY A 106 -3.69 6.12 49.25
C GLY A 106 -4.38 7.45 48.93
N SER A 107 -4.13 8.52 49.70
CA SER A 107 -4.66 9.86 49.38
C SER A 107 -3.94 10.45 48.17
N SER A 108 -4.69 11.26 47.42
CA SER A 108 -4.12 12.07 46.33
C SER A 108 -4.83 13.41 46.24
N ALA A 109 -4.11 14.42 45.83
CA ALA A 109 -4.69 15.73 45.52
C ALA A 109 -3.88 16.39 44.36
N SER A 110 -4.54 17.30 43.67
CA SER A 110 -4.00 17.98 42.49
C SER A 110 -4.13 19.50 42.62
N HIS A 111 -3.16 20.18 41.94
CA HIS A 111 -3.22 21.62 41.69
C HIS A 111 -2.97 21.87 40.21
N SER A 112 -3.77 22.77 39.62
CA SER A 112 -3.67 23.11 38.20
C SER A 112 -3.47 24.61 38.03
N GLU A 113 -2.57 24.96 37.05
CA GLU A 113 -2.37 26.34 36.61
C GLU A 113 -2.42 26.40 35.09
N VAL A 114 -2.88 27.53 34.54
CA VAL A 114 -2.84 27.79 33.11
C VAL A 114 -1.55 28.54 32.80
N ILE A 115 -0.74 27.99 31.88
CA ILE A 115 0.41 28.71 31.32
C ILE A 115 0.05 29.32 29.95
N HIS A 116 0.52 30.52 29.69
CA HIS A 116 0.25 31.25 28.46
C HIS A 116 1.50 31.28 27.60
N ILE A 117 1.50 30.59 26.49
CA ILE A 117 2.56 30.63 25.48
C ILE A 117 2.16 31.66 24.43
N THR A 118 2.96 32.73 24.32
CA THR A 118 2.59 33.91 23.54
C THR A 118 2.96 33.84 22.07
N GLU A 119 3.97 33.01 21.72
CA GLU A 119 4.52 32.87 20.35
C GLU A 119 4.72 31.42 20.00
N ASN A 120 4.73 31.10 18.70
CA ASN A 120 5.14 29.79 18.22
C ASN A 120 6.67 29.66 18.21
N ASP A 121 7.20 28.51 18.54
CA ASP A 121 8.61 28.14 18.41
C ASP A 121 8.71 26.78 17.67
N PHE A 122 8.66 26.85 16.34
CA PHE A 122 8.71 25.65 15.48
C PHE A 122 10.07 24.97 15.52
N GLY A 123 11.13 25.64 16.02
CA GLY A 123 12.42 25.00 16.26
C GLY A 123 12.39 23.89 17.30
N LEU A 124 11.34 23.87 18.14
CA LEU A 124 11.12 22.82 19.14
C LEU A 124 10.48 21.54 18.54
N ILE A 125 10.02 21.59 17.29
CA ILE A 125 9.44 20.43 16.61
C ILE A 125 10.56 19.77 15.80
N SER A 126 11.19 18.76 16.36
CA SER A 126 12.28 18.02 15.71
C SER A 126 11.99 16.51 15.59
N THR A 127 10.72 16.13 15.57
CA THR A 127 10.35 14.74 15.37
C THR A 127 10.66 14.30 13.95
N PRO A 128 10.94 12.99 13.72
CA PRO A 128 11.20 12.49 12.38
C PRO A 128 10.09 12.83 11.38
N ALA A 129 8.83 12.82 11.82
CA ALA A 129 7.68 13.12 10.95
C ALA A 129 7.75 14.54 10.40
N TYR A 130 8.07 15.55 11.24
CA TYR A 130 8.24 16.93 10.79
C TYR A 130 9.50 17.12 9.96
N VAL A 131 10.65 16.61 10.43
CA VAL A 131 11.94 16.80 9.75
C VAL A 131 11.96 16.14 8.37
N ASN A 132 11.43 14.93 8.25
CA ASN A 132 11.33 14.24 6.96
C ASN A 132 10.43 15.02 5.99
N LEU A 133 9.30 15.56 6.49
CA LEU A 133 8.33 16.29 5.66
C LEU A 133 8.87 17.62 5.16
N THR A 134 9.59 18.36 6.02
CA THR A 134 9.93 19.77 5.79
C THR A 134 11.41 20.04 5.52
N GLY A 135 12.32 19.12 5.85
CA GLY A 135 13.76 19.38 5.89
C GLY A 135 14.27 19.93 7.24
N GLY A 136 13.34 20.26 8.15
CA GLY A 136 13.67 20.82 9.46
C GLY A 136 13.69 22.34 9.48
N ILE A 137 13.99 22.92 10.67
CA ILE A 137 13.98 24.38 10.85
C ILE A 137 15.14 25.08 10.12
N ASP A 138 16.20 24.35 9.82
CA ASP A 138 17.38 24.85 9.12
C ASP A 138 17.18 24.89 7.60
N ASP A 139 16.06 24.36 7.08
CA ASP A 139 15.66 24.44 5.68
C ASP A 139 14.53 25.47 5.50
N PRO A 140 14.86 26.75 5.23
CA PRO A 140 13.86 27.81 5.16
C PRO A 140 12.96 27.73 3.93
N ASP A 141 13.39 27.04 2.87
CA ASP A 141 12.63 26.86 1.63
C ASP A 141 11.72 25.62 1.73
N GLY A 142 12.01 24.71 2.67
CA GLY A 142 11.27 23.48 2.89
C GLY A 142 11.43 22.45 1.78
N LYS A 143 10.62 21.42 1.81
CA LYS A 143 10.63 20.33 0.82
C LYS A 143 9.40 20.36 -0.06
N THR A 144 9.61 20.22 -1.36
CA THR A 144 8.53 20.12 -2.35
C THR A 144 8.25 18.67 -2.70
N TRP A 145 7.02 18.25 -2.44
CA TRP A 145 6.51 16.92 -2.70
C TRP A 145 5.55 16.93 -3.89
N VAL A 146 5.61 15.87 -4.69
CA VAL A 146 4.71 15.62 -5.82
C VAL A 146 4.24 14.17 -5.80
N PHE A 147 3.17 13.83 -6.51
CA PHE A 147 2.83 12.42 -6.71
C PHE A 147 4.02 11.65 -7.31
N ASP A 148 4.27 10.42 -6.84
CA ASP A 148 5.22 9.47 -7.47
C ASP A 148 4.67 9.02 -8.82
N GLN A 149 4.54 9.94 -9.76
CA GLN A 149 3.83 9.82 -11.05
C GLN A 149 4.26 8.59 -11.83
N TYR A 150 5.54 8.20 -11.72
CA TYR A 150 6.12 7.09 -12.47
C TYR A 150 6.21 5.78 -11.67
N ASN A 151 5.64 5.74 -10.45
CA ASN A 151 5.70 4.58 -9.55
C ASN A 151 7.13 4.14 -9.20
N ASN A 152 8.06 5.09 -9.10
CA ASN A 152 9.46 4.82 -8.77
C ASN A 152 9.63 4.23 -7.37
N PHE A 153 8.76 4.59 -6.43
CA PHE A 153 8.86 4.28 -5.01
C PHE A 153 7.76 3.36 -4.47
N THR A 154 6.76 2.99 -5.27
CA THR A 154 5.66 2.11 -4.84
C THR A 154 6.17 0.76 -4.34
N LYS A 155 7.21 0.20 -4.97
CA LYS A 155 7.85 -1.06 -4.54
C LYS A 155 8.54 -0.92 -3.19
N GLU A 156 9.21 0.20 -2.92
CA GLU A 156 9.86 0.51 -1.63
C GLU A 156 8.82 0.57 -0.52
N VAL A 157 7.74 1.35 -0.72
CA VAL A 157 6.64 1.47 0.23
C VAL A 157 6.02 0.09 0.53
N LYS A 158 5.72 -0.71 -0.51
CA LYS A 158 5.20 -2.07 -0.36
C LYS A 158 6.12 -2.97 0.48
N GLN A 159 7.42 -2.94 0.23
CA GLN A 159 8.40 -3.75 0.96
C GLN A 159 8.54 -3.31 2.42
N ALA A 160 8.54 -2.02 2.67
CA ALA A 160 8.72 -1.46 4.01
C ALA A 160 7.48 -1.66 4.91
N THR A 161 6.28 -1.52 4.34
CA THR A 161 5.03 -1.59 5.11
C THR A 161 4.40 -2.98 5.13
N GLY A 162 4.67 -3.81 4.12
CA GLY A 162 3.96 -5.07 3.88
C GLY A 162 2.56 -4.89 3.27
N PHE A 163 2.12 -3.66 3.02
CA PHE A 163 0.83 -3.35 2.38
C PHE A 163 0.90 -3.56 0.87
N ASP A 164 -0.22 -3.94 0.24
CA ASP A 164 -0.27 -4.10 -1.21
C ASP A 164 -0.44 -2.74 -1.89
N ILE A 165 0.68 -2.10 -2.22
CA ILE A 165 0.75 -0.83 -2.93
C ILE A 165 0.98 -1.13 -4.42
N LYS A 166 0.01 -0.78 -5.26
CA LYS A 166 0.01 -1.06 -6.71
C LYS A 166 0.44 0.14 -7.53
N GLY A 167 0.21 1.35 -7.03
CA GLY A 167 0.55 2.58 -7.73
C GLY A 167 0.60 3.81 -6.81
N HIS A 168 0.95 4.96 -7.39
CA HIS A 168 1.06 6.24 -6.65
C HIS A 168 -0.29 6.80 -6.19
N ILE A 169 -1.39 6.32 -6.74
CA ILE A 169 -2.76 6.57 -6.29
C ILE A 169 -3.54 5.26 -6.40
N GLY A 170 -4.31 4.92 -5.40
CA GLY A 170 -5.15 3.73 -5.43
C GLY A 170 -6.07 3.64 -4.24
N LEU A 171 -6.95 2.64 -4.25
CA LEU A 171 -7.98 2.47 -3.23
C LEU A 171 -8.21 1.01 -2.87
N GLY A 172 -8.74 0.83 -1.68
CA GLY A 172 -9.19 -0.43 -1.12
C GLY A 172 -10.47 -0.26 -0.28
N PRO A 173 -10.97 -1.34 0.33
CA PRO A 173 -12.13 -1.28 1.19
C PRO A 173 -11.84 -0.44 2.45
N HIS A 174 -12.91 0.01 3.12
CA HIS A 174 -12.81 0.74 4.38
C HIS A 174 -11.98 -0.02 5.43
N ASN A 175 -11.14 0.70 6.16
CA ASN A 175 -10.13 0.21 7.10
C ASN A 175 -8.99 -0.60 6.46
N SER A 176 -8.78 -0.51 5.14
CA SER A 176 -7.63 -1.11 4.47
C SER A 176 -6.43 -0.17 4.47
N TYR A 177 -5.24 -0.77 4.56
CA TYR A 177 -3.96 -0.11 4.34
C TYR A 177 -3.33 -0.53 2.99
N SER A 178 -4.14 -1.15 2.10
CA SER A 178 -3.72 -1.69 0.82
C SER A 178 -4.61 -1.19 -0.31
N GLN A 179 -4.05 -1.08 -1.50
CA GLN A 179 -4.78 -0.74 -2.73
C GLN A 179 -5.38 -2.01 -3.35
N GLU A 180 -6.29 -2.68 -2.61
CA GLU A 180 -6.80 -4.00 -2.98
C GLU A 180 -7.59 -3.98 -4.29
N TRP A 181 -8.38 -2.92 -4.52
CA TRP A 181 -9.26 -2.82 -5.67
C TRP A 181 -8.56 -2.31 -6.92
N TRP A 182 -7.79 -1.23 -6.80
CA TRP A 182 -7.12 -0.60 -7.92
C TRP A 182 -5.92 0.25 -7.46
N GLY A 183 -4.92 0.38 -8.34
CA GLY A 183 -3.81 1.33 -8.21
C GLY A 183 -3.36 1.78 -9.59
N ALA A 184 -3.08 3.06 -9.73
CA ALA A 184 -2.70 3.68 -10.99
C ALA A 184 -1.35 3.17 -11.50
N GLY A 185 -1.29 2.81 -12.77
CA GLY A 185 -0.03 2.55 -13.47
C GLY A 185 0.84 3.80 -13.60
N PRO A 186 2.12 3.66 -13.99
CA PRO A 186 2.99 4.81 -14.20
C PRO A 186 2.36 5.79 -15.20
N ASN A 187 2.30 7.07 -14.82
CA ASN A 187 1.77 8.16 -15.64
C ASN A 187 0.30 8.00 -16.11
N GLU A 188 -0.47 7.13 -15.47
CA GLU A 188 -1.84 6.77 -15.92
C GLU A 188 -2.81 7.96 -15.94
N LYS A 189 -2.61 8.96 -15.08
CA LYS A 189 -3.45 10.15 -15.00
C LYS A 189 -2.91 11.35 -15.77
N SER A 190 -2.02 11.13 -16.76
CA SER A 190 -1.35 12.20 -17.54
C SER A 190 -2.32 13.09 -18.35
N MET A 191 -3.54 12.63 -18.59
CA MET A 191 -4.59 13.45 -19.20
C MET A 191 -5.18 14.49 -18.24
N TRP A 192 -4.93 14.37 -16.94
CA TRP A 192 -5.39 15.29 -15.90
C TRP A 192 -4.22 16.14 -15.41
N LYS A 193 -4.51 17.38 -15.02
CA LYS A 193 -3.51 18.31 -14.47
C LYS A 193 -3.12 17.99 -13.02
N MET A 194 -3.49 16.82 -12.50
CA MET A 194 -3.18 16.46 -11.11
C MET A 194 -1.68 16.25 -10.85
N TYR A 195 -0.89 15.96 -11.87
CA TYR A 195 0.57 15.89 -11.74
C TYR A 195 1.26 17.26 -11.72
N ASP A 196 0.53 18.35 -11.96
CA ASP A 196 1.02 19.71 -11.81
C ASP A 196 0.92 20.20 -10.35
N PHE A 197 0.32 19.39 -9.45
CA PHE A 197 0.30 19.72 -8.03
C PHE A 197 1.70 19.60 -7.42
N LYS A 198 2.09 20.65 -6.69
CA LYS A 198 3.29 20.68 -5.84
C LYS A 198 2.89 21.09 -4.44
N PHE A 199 3.49 20.42 -3.45
CA PHE A 199 3.21 20.60 -2.03
C PHE A 199 4.52 20.94 -1.32
N THR A 200 4.74 22.22 -1.05
CA THR A 200 5.96 22.65 -0.34
C THR A 200 5.64 22.83 1.15
N PHE A 201 6.20 21.93 1.96
CA PHE A 201 6.08 21.96 3.41
C PHE A 201 7.30 22.66 4.03
N ILE A 202 7.05 23.72 4.80
CA ILE A 202 8.06 24.54 5.46
C ILE A 202 7.82 24.49 6.96
N GLN A 203 8.84 24.13 7.75
CA GLN A 203 8.68 23.97 9.19
C GLN A 203 8.40 25.30 9.89
N ASP A 204 9.09 26.37 9.50
CA ASP A 204 8.83 27.71 10.05
C ASP A 204 7.41 28.17 9.72
N GLY A 205 6.61 28.41 10.76
CA GLY A 205 5.19 28.72 10.65
C GLY A 205 4.29 27.53 10.32
N ALA A 206 4.82 26.30 10.26
CA ALA A 206 4.12 25.11 9.81
C ALA A 206 3.33 25.38 8.52
N ARG A 207 4.01 25.95 7.53
CA ARG A 207 3.42 26.44 6.29
C ARG A 207 3.38 25.33 5.23
N LEU A 208 2.27 25.31 4.49
CA LEU A 208 2.09 24.51 3.29
C LEU A 208 1.77 25.43 2.12
N ILE A 209 2.56 25.38 1.07
CA ILE A 209 2.30 26.05 -0.19
C ILE A 209 1.85 25.00 -1.19
N ILE A 210 0.68 25.21 -1.81
CA ILE A 210 0.15 24.32 -2.85
C ILE A 210 0.15 25.09 -4.16
N GLU A 211 0.87 24.56 -5.14
CA GLU A 211 0.85 25.03 -6.53
C GLU A 211 0.05 24.04 -7.39
N THR A 212 -0.71 24.55 -8.35
CA THR A 212 -1.57 23.77 -9.24
C THR A 212 -1.62 24.39 -10.63
N ALA A 213 -2.22 23.69 -11.59
CA ALA A 213 -2.56 24.26 -12.90
C ALA A 213 -4.02 24.81 -12.96
N GLY A 214 -4.56 25.25 -11.82
CA GLY A 214 -5.88 25.89 -11.72
C GLY A 214 -7.05 24.90 -11.62
N GLU A 215 -6.79 23.60 -11.52
CA GLU A 215 -7.82 22.57 -11.46
C GLU A 215 -7.57 21.58 -10.31
N GLY A 216 -8.62 21.26 -9.57
CA GLY A 216 -8.61 20.26 -8.50
C GLY A 216 -9.45 19.05 -8.86
N TYR A 217 -9.17 17.94 -8.18
CA TYR A 217 -9.79 16.63 -8.40
C TYR A 217 -10.27 16.02 -7.09
N GLY A 218 -11.32 15.21 -7.16
CA GLY A 218 -11.79 14.50 -5.99
C GLY A 218 -12.94 13.57 -6.29
N ARG A 219 -13.38 12.86 -5.24
CA ARG A 219 -14.54 11.98 -5.32
C ARG A 219 -15.83 12.79 -5.33
N LYS A 220 -16.77 12.41 -6.19
CA LYS A 220 -18.05 13.11 -6.39
C LYS A 220 -18.86 13.23 -5.10
N ALA A 221 -18.99 12.17 -4.34
CA ALA A 221 -19.74 12.19 -3.08
C ALA A 221 -19.01 13.00 -1.99
N SER A 222 -17.68 13.03 -2.01
CA SER A 222 -16.85 13.70 -1.03
C SER A 222 -16.68 15.20 -1.30
N ALA A 223 -16.76 15.66 -2.55
CA ALA A 223 -16.51 17.06 -2.91
C ALA A 223 -17.43 18.06 -2.21
N ALA A 224 -18.61 17.62 -1.77
CA ALA A 224 -19.55 18.47 -1.02
C ALA A 224 -19.18 18.62 0.47
N THR A 225 -18.23 17.85 1.00
CA THR A 225 -17.87 17.86 2.43
C THR A 225 -16.90 18.98 2.81
N ILE A 226 -16.25 19.60 1.83
CA ILE A 226 -15.39 20.77 2.02
C ILE A 226 -15.98 22.00 1.31
N GLY A 227 -16.04 23.14 1.98
CA GLY A 227 -16.55 24.36 1.41
C GLY A 227 -15.66 24.93 0.30
N GLY A 228 -16.27 25.54 -0.73
CA GLY A 228 -15.56 26.28 -1.77
C GLY A 228 -15.25 25.51 -3.04
N PHE A 229 -15.59 24.23 -3.14
CA PHE A 229 -15.44 23.47 -4.39
C PHE A 229 -16.70 23.62 -5.27
N ASN A 230 -16.52 24.26 -6.41
CA ASN A 230 -17.57 24.41 -7.42
C ASN A 230 -17.33 23.41 -8.55
N VAL A 231 -17.96 22.23 -8.48
CA VAL A 231 -17.78 21.15 -9.46
C VAL A 231 -18.15 21.64 -10.86
N THR A 232 -17.22 21.56 -11.80
CA THR A 232 -17.37 22.01 -13.20
C THR A 232 -17.47 20.86 -14.20
N GLY A 233 -17.09 19.65 -13.79
CA GLY A 233 -17.12 18.46 -14.63
C GLY A 233 -16.99 17.19 -13.84
N SER A 234 -17.23 16.04 -14.50
CA SER A 234 -17.07 14.72 -13.89
C SER A 234 -16.66 13.68 -14.93
N SER A 235 -15.96 12.63 -14.44
CA SER A 235 -15.64 11.42 -15.20
C SER A 235 -15.90 10.23 -14.28
N GLY A 236 -17.03 9.53 -14.51
CA GLY A 236 -17.49 8.51 -13.57
C GLY A 236 -17.78 9.09 -12.18
N ASP A 237 -17.11 8.56 -11.18
CA ASP A 237 -17.20 9.02 -9.77
C ASP A 237 -16.22 10.13 -9.42
N ASP A 238 -15.36 10.53 -10.35
CA ASP A 238 -14.41 11.61 -10.18
C ASP A 238 -15.02 12.95 -10.61
N VAL A 239 -14.67 14.02 -9.92
CA VAL A 239 -15.10 15.37 -10.26
C VAL A 239 -13.91 16.32 -10.40
N PHE A 240 -14.13 17.36 -11.19
CA PHE A 240 -13.19 18.44 -11.45
C PHE A 240 -13.77 19.76 -10.93
N PHE A 241 -12.94 20.61 -10.38
CA PHE A 241 -13.32 21.92 -9.86
C PHE A 241 -12.15 22.91 -9.96
N PRO A 242 -12.42 24.23 -10.10
CA PRO A 242 -11.37 25.23 -10.06
C PRO A 242 -10.65 25.19 -8.70
N TYR A 243 -9.32 25.14 -8.72
CA TYR A 243 -8.51 25.16 -7.53
C TYR A 243 -7.12 25.77 -7.83
N GLU A 244 -6.91 26.99 -7.34
CA GLU A 244 -5.68 27.75 -7.61
C GLU A 244 -4.53 27.39 -6.63
N GLY A 245 -4.76 26.53 -5.65
CA GLY A 245 -3.81 26.30 -4.58
C GLY A 245 -3.76 27.47 -3.59
N GLY A 246 -2.59 27.74 -3.03
CA GLY A 246 -2.40 28.84 -2.08
C GLY A 246 -1.49 28.50 -0.91
N SER A 247 -1.53 29.38 0.11
CA SER A 247 -0.77 29.22 1.34
C SER A 247 -1.68 28.77 2.47
N TYR A 248 -1.29 27.69 3.14
CA TYR A 248 -2.02 27.03 4.21
C TYR A 248 -1.08 26.76 5.38
N THR A 249 -1.61 26.17 6.43
CA THR A 249 -0.84 25.59 7.53
C THR A 249 -1.14 24.11 7.68
N PHE A 250 -0.24 23.40 8.34
CA PHE A 250 -0.42 21.98 8.65
C PHE A 250 -0.06 21.70 10.12
N SER A 251 -0.48 20.56 10.61
CA SER A 251 -0.01 19.97 11.87
C SER A 251 0.15 18.47 11.74
N ILE A 252 1.01 17.88 12.56
CA ILE A 252 1.17 16.42 12.64
C ILE A 252 0.85 15.98 14.07
N ASN A 253 -0.12 15.10 14.22
CA ASN A 253 -0.43 14.44 15.49
C ASN A 253 0.20 13.05 15.51
N GLU A 254 1.15 12.84 16.42
CA GLU A 254 1.92 11.59 16.55
C GLU A 254 1.43 10.68 17.69
N SER A 255 0.23 10.93 18.24
CA SER A 255 -0.30 10.15 19.38
C SER A 255 -0.88 8.79 18.98
N GLY A 256 -1.16 8.55 17.69
CA GLY A 256 -1.77 7.33 17.15
C GLY A 256 -0.74 6.28 16.74
N GLN A 257 -1.24 5.21 16.11
CA GLN A 257 -0.39 4.17 15.50
C GLN A 257 0.44 4.75 14.35
N TYR A 258 -0.17 5.63 13.56
CA TYR A 258 0.50 6.40 12.51
C TYR A 258 0.36 7.89 12.81
N PRO A 259 1.37 8.70 12.50
CA PRO A 259 1.20 10.15 12.53
C PRO A 259 0.09 10.59 11.58
N VAL A 260 -0.70 11.58 12.00
CA VAL A 260 -1.77 12.16 11.17
C VAL A 260 -1.40 13.58 10.78
N LEU A 261 -1.21 13.79 9.48
CA LEU A 261 -1.04 15.12 8.87
C LEU A 261 -2.41 15.74 8.66
N THR A 262 -2.69 16.86 9.30
CA THR A 262 -3.92 17.66 9.13
C THR A 262 -3.62 18.95 8.41
N LEU A 263 -4.39 19.27 7.37
CA LEU A 263 -4.25 20.49 6.57
C LEU A 263 -5.34 21.50 6.92
N SER A 264 -5.01 22.80 6.87
CA SER A 264 -5.94 23.89 7.17
C SER A 264 -6.73 24.37 5.93
N GLY A 265 -7.79 25.14 6.18
CA GLY A 265 -8.59 25.78 5.12
C GLY A 265 -9.26 24.78 4.20
N ASN A 266 -9.08 24.93 2.90
CA ASN A 266 -9.52 23.99 1.87
C ASN A 266 -8.33 23.27 1.19
N ALA A 267 -7.20 23.15 1.88
CA ALA A 267 -6.04 22.42 1.38
C ALA A 267 -6.32 20.93 1.30
N PHE A 268 -5.79 20.26 0.29
CA PHE A 268 -5.82 18.80 0.15
C PHE A 268 -4.63 18.33 -0.71
N MET A 269 -4.30 17.04 -0.63
CA MET A 269 -3.13 16.45 -1.26
C MET A 269 -3.41 16.01 -2.71
N GLY A 270 -3.92 16.92 -3.57
CA GLY A 270 -4.06 16.75 -5.02
C GLY A 270 -5.28 15.96 -5.49
N TYR A 271 -5.85 15.08 -4.65
CA TYR A 271 -7.09 14.36 -4.91
C TYR A 271 -7.91 14.29 -3.62
N TYR A 272 -9.08 14.92 -3.62
CA TYR A 272 -9.89 15.07 -2.41
C TYR A 272 -10.83 13.87 -2.19
N CYS A 273 -10.70 13.23 -1.03
CA CYS A 273 -11.44 12.03 -0.64
C CYS A 273 -12.29 12.21 0.64
N GLY A 274 -12.75 13.43 0.93
CA GLY A 274 -13.72 13.66 2.01
C GLY A 274 -13.14 14.11 3.34
N THR A 275 -11.82 14.13 3.51
CA THR A 275 -11.13 14.63 4.70
C THR A 275 -9.84 15.35 4.34
N GLN A 276 -9.32 16.13 5.31
CA GLN A 276 -8.03 16.80 5.25
C GLN A 276 -7.03 16.18 6.23
N ASP A 277 -7.39 15.03 6.82
CA ASP A 277 -6.55 14.24 7.70
C ASP A 277 -5.97 13.06 6.91
N TYR A 278 -4.65 12.92 6.97
CA TYR A 278 -3.86 11.96 6.23
C TYR A 278 -2.98 11.16 7.17
N GLU A 279 -3.21 9.85 7.30
CA GLU A 279 -2.30 8.98 8.04
C GLU A 279 -1.00 8.79 7.25
N ILE A 280 0.12 9.12 7.85
CA ILE A 280 1.46 8.88 7.28
C ILE A 280 1.82 7.42 7.53
N ILE A 281 1.48 6.54 6.61
CA ILE A 281 1.71 5.08 6.74
C ILE A 281 3.14 4.67 6.40
N TYR A 282 3.87 5.52 5.69
CA TYR A 282 5.30 5.39 5.40
C TYR A 282 5.90 6.77 5.16
N GLN A 283 7.11 7.00 5.66
CA GLN A 283 7.84 8.23 5.40
C GLN A 283 9.34 8.05 5.56
N THR A 284 10.08 8.60 4.61
CA THR A 284 11.51 8.88 4.67
C THR A 284 11.75 10.36 4.37
N ASP A 285 12.99 10.76 4.27
CA ASP A 285 13.36 12.11 3.82
C ASP A 285 13.06 12.38 2.33
N LYS A 286 12.61 11.37 1.57
CA LYS A 286 12.43 11.40 0.10
C LYS A 286 11.11 10.85 -0.40
N VAL A 287 10.47 10.00 0.37
CA VAL A 287 9.25 9.27 -0.02
C VAL A 287 8.24 9.35 1.10
N MET A 288 6.98 9.54 0.75
CA MET A 288 5.87 9.56 1.70
C MET A 288 4.67 8.81 1.13
N ALA A 289 4.07 7.95 1.94
CA ALA A 289 2.79 7.33 1.61
C ALA A 289 1.73 7.75 2.63
N LEU A 290 0.62 8.26 2.12
CA LEU A 290 -0.50 8.77 2.90
C LEU A 290 -1.74 7.91 2.69
N ARG A 291 -2.42 7.54 3.78
CA ARG A 291 -3.74 6.92 3.75
C ARG A 291 -4.81 7.94 4.11
N VAL A 292 -5.92 7.89 3.39
CA VAL A 292 -7.11 8.71 3.63
C VAL A 292 -8.28 7.79 3.91
N ASP A 293 -8.91 7.96 5.07
CA ASP A 293 -10.16 7.29 5.43
C ASP A 293 -11.34 8.06 4.85
N ASN A 294 -11.85 7.61 3.68
CA ASN A 294 -13.03 8.18 3.07
C ASN A 294 -14.30 7.55 3.66
N GLN A 295 -14.74 8.03 4.80
CA GLN A 295 -15.95 7.58 5.49
C GLN A 295 -17.24 7.86 4.68
N VAL A 296 -17.21 8.84 3.78
CA VAL A 296 -18.37 9.22 2.95
C VAL A 296 -18.76 8.09 2.00
N GLU A 297 -17.77 7.39 1.44
CA GLU A 297 -17.96 6.33 0.47
C GLU A 297 -17.59 4.94 1.01
N GLY A 298 -17.11 4.85 2.26
CA GLY A 298 -16.73 3.58 2.88
C GLY A 298 -15.54 2.91 2.20
N GLN A 299 -14.55 3.67 1.80
CA GLN A 299 -13.33 3.21 1.11
C GLN A 299 -12.12 4.01 1.57
N ASP A 300 -10.95 3.42 1.46
CA ASP A 300 -9.70 4.08 1.81
C ASP A 300 -8.85 4.32 0.58
N TRP A 301 -8.23 5.48 0.54
CA TRP A 301 -7.32 5.89 -0.52
C TRP A 301 -5.89 5.92 -0.01
N ILE A 302 -4.96 5.49 -0.86
CA ILE A 302 -3.54 5.52 -0.56
C ILE A 302 -2.82 6.24 -1.70
N PHE A 303 -2.02 7.23 -1.31
CA PHE A 303 -1.23 8.06 -2.20
C PHE A 303 0.25 7.91 -1.88
N VAL A 304 1.10 7.83 -2.90
CA VAL A 304 2.55 7.84 -2.76
C VAL A 304 3.09 9.11 -3.39
N TYR A 305 3.92 9.81 -2.62
CA TYR A 305 4.60 11.04 -3.02
C TYR A 305 6.10 10.84 -2.93
N CYS A 306 6.83 11.58 -3.75
CA CYS A 306 8.27 11.71 -3.66
C CYS A 306 8.68 13.20 -3.76
N LEU A 307 9.94 13.48 -3.47
CA LEU A 307 10.48 14.82 -3.73
C LEU A 307 10.44 15.12 -5.24
N GLU A 308 10.18 16.38 -5.59
CA GLU A 308 10.01 16.82 -6.98
C GLU A 308 11.17 16.40 -7.88
N GLU A 309 12.41 16.54 -7.42
CA GLU A 309 13.61 16.18 -8.18
C GLU A 309 13.77 14.68 -8.43
N LEU A 310 13.04 13.84 -7.68
CA LEU A 310 13.06 12.37 -7.84
C LEU A 310 11.92 11.85 -8.74
N ASN A 311 10.96 12.71 -9.10
CA ASN A 311 9.82 12.34 -9.94
C ASN A 311 10.21 12.38 -11.42
N VAL A 312 11.12 11.51 -11.82
CA VAL A 312 11.62 11.41 -13.18
C VAL A 312 11.16 10.11 -13.83
N ALA A 313 10.76 10.18 -15.10
CA ALA A 313 10.48 8.98 -15.87
C ALA A 313 11.73 8.11 -15.93
N ALA A 314 11.57 6.80 -15.70
CA ALA A 314 12.66 5.88 -15.99
C ALA A 314 13.08 6.05 -17.46
N PRO A 315 14.37 6.02 -17.77
CA PRO A 315 14.80 6.02 -19.16
C PRO A 315 14.07 4.91 -19.91
N PRO A 316 13.56 5.15 -21.14
CA PRO A 316 12.93 4.11 -21.91
C PRO A 316 13.92 2.95 -22.09
N ILE A 317 13.46 1.74 -21.77
CA ILE A 317 14.27 0.54 -22.05
C ILE A 317 14.34 0.42 -23.56
N VAL A 318 15.49 0.72 -24.13
CA VAL A 318 15.75 0.49 -25.56
C VAL A 318 15.93 -1.02 -25.72
N LYS A 319 14.91 -1.66 -26.27
CA LYS A 319 14.92 -3.09 -26.55
C LYS A 319 15.53 -3.33 -27.93
N GLU A 320 16.77 -3.76 -27.95
CA GLU A 320 17.44 -4.13 -29.17
C GLU A 320 17.00 -5.51 -29.69
N PRO A 321 16.92 -5.76 -31.01
CA PRO A 321 16.65 -7.08 -31.57
C PRO A 321 17.71 -8.10 -31.16
N LYS A 322 17.26 -9.23 -30.61
CA LYS A 322 18.14 -10.36 -30.22
C LYS A 322 17.44 -11.68 -30.50
N ALA A 323 18.16 -12.60 -31.06
CA ALA A 323 17.75 -13.99 -31.19
C ALA A 323 17.99 -14.69 -29.82
N LYS A 324 16.93 -14.90 -29.05
CA LYS A 324 16.95 -15.67 -27.80
C LYS A 324 15.97 -16.83 -27.93
N PRO A 325 16.43 -18.06 -28.26
CA PRO A 325 15.55 -19.22 -28.36
C PRO A 325 14.76 -19.44 -27.08
N LEU A 326 13.48 -19.71 -27.21
CA LEU A 326 12.60 -20.10 -26.12
C LEU A 326 12.24 -21.58 -26.29
N PHE A 327 12.21 -22.29 -25.18
CA PHE A 327 11.78 -23.69 -25.12
C PHE A 327 11.02 -23.96 -23.83
N GLU A 328 9.88 -24.60 -23.95
CA GLU A 328 9.06 -25.01 -22.81
C GLU A 328 8.43 -26.38 -23.06
N ASP A 329 8.81 -27.37 -22.24
CA ASP A 329 8.32 -28.76 -22.32
C ASP A 329 7.43 -29.16 -21.13
N PHE A 330 7.20 -28.24 -20.19
CA PHE A 330 6.39 -28.41 -18.97
C PHE A 330 6.81 -29.57 -18.06
N GLU A 331 7.81 -30.39 -18.38
CA GLU A 331 8.22 -31.57 -17.62
C GLU A 331 8.71 -31.25 -16.21
N SER A 332 9.26 -30.06 -16.01
CA SER A 332 9.73 -29.59 -14.70
C SER A 332 8.58 -29.36 -13.68
N GLY A 333 7.33 -29.34 -14.15
CA GLY A 333 6.16 -28.96 -13.34
C GLY A 333 6.10 -27.46 -13.02
N LYS A 334 6.99 -26.65 -13.60
CA LYS A 334 7.02 -25.19 -13.47
C LYS A 334 7.32 -24.57 -14.84
N LEU A 335 6.75 -23.40 -15.10
CA LEU A 335 7.06 -22.65 -16.32
C LEU A 335 8.52 -22.18 -16.31
N THR A 336 9.26 -22.48 -17.38
CA THR A 336 10.60 -21.96 -17.66
C THR A 336 10.51 -20.72 -18.55
N VAL A 337 9.54 -20.68 -19.46
CA VAL A 337 9.13 -19.47 -20.18
C VAL A 337 8.07 -18.74 -19.34
N ASN A 338 8.28 -17.45 -19.06
CA ASN A 338 7.39 -16.66 -18.23
C ASN A 338 6.07 -16.33 -18.97
N PHE A 339 5.23 -17.33 -19.14
CA PHE A 339 3.90 -17.16 -19.70
C PHE A 339 2.95 -16.50 -18.69
N VAL A 340 2.18 -15.53 -19.17
CA VAL A 340 1.14 -14.81 -18.42
C VAL A 340 -0.22 -15.12 -19.03
N THR A 341 -1.19 -15.44 -18.18
CA THR A 341 -2.58 -15.71 -18.58
C THR A 341 -3.41 -14.42 -18.55
N GLN A 342 -4.27 -14.23 -19.53
CA GLN A 342 -5.28 -13.19 -19.58
C GLN A 342 -6.64 -13.84 -19.85
N ASP A 343 -7.62 -13.63 -18.96
CA ASP A 343 -9.00 -14.11 -19.08
C ASP A 343 -9.13 -15.64 -19.30
N MET A 344 -8.13 -16.39 -18.88
CA MET A 344 -8.13 -17.85 -18.89
C MET A 344 -8.77 -18.40 -17.61
N GLY A 345 -9.34 -19.59 -17.71
CA GLY A 345 -10.00 -20.22 -16.57
C GLY A 345 -9.04 -20.86 -15.56
N PRO A 346 -9.52 -21.14 -14.33
CA PRO A 346 -8.72 -21.67 -13.24
C PRO A 346 -8.20 -23.10 -13.47
N LEU A 347 -8.69 -23.78 -14.48
CA LEU A 347 -8.16 -25.09 -14.86
C LEU A 347 -6.91 -25.00 -15.74
N SER A 348 -6.50 -23.80 -16.17
CA SER A 348 -5.26 -23.59 -16.93
C SER A 348 -4.03 -23.90 -16.07
N GLY A 349 -3.02 -24.51 -16.68
CA GLY A 349 -1.78 -24.84 -16.00
C GLY A 349 -1.19 -26.18 -16.43
N ILE A 350 -0.07 -26.55 -15.82
CA ILE A 350 0.64 -27.79 -16.10
C ILE A 350 -0.14 -28.97 -15.50
N VAL A 351 -0.42 -29.99 -16.34
CA VAL A 351 -1.17 -31.18 -15.98
C VAL A 351 -0.52 -32.43 -16.57
N ASP A 352 -0.99 -33.61 -16.17
CA ASP A 352 -0.58 -34.85 -16.81
C ASP A 352 -1.05 -34.89 -18.27
N ASN A 353 -0.22 -35.48 -19.15
CA ASN A 353 -0.54 -35.63 -20.56
C ASN A 353 -1.81 -36.50 -20.74
N PRO A 354 -2.89 -35.99 -21.35
CA PRO A 354 -4.14 -36.70 -21.49
C PRO A 354 -4.06 -37.86 -22.50
N ALA A 355 -3.06 -37.87 -23.38
CA ALA A 355 -2.91 -38.85 -24.43
C ALA A 355 -1.43 -39.08 -24.78
N PRO A 356 -0.65 -39.76 -23.91
CA PRO A 356 0.77 -40.01 -24.19
C PRO A 356 0.91 -41.05 -25.31
N VAL A 357 1.41 -40.64 -26.46
CA VAL A 357 1.61 -41.44 -27.66
C VAL A 357 2.95 -41.10 -28.30
N SER A 358 3.37 -41.86 -29.31
CA SER A 358 4.72 -41.71 -29.91
C SER A 358 5.07 -40.32 -30.42
N ILE A 359 4.11 -39.53 -30.83
CA ILE A 359 4.34 -38.14 -31.25
C ILE A 359 4.54 -37.19 -30.05
N ASN A 360 3.94 -37.49 -28.90
CA ASN A 360 4.10 -36.79 -27.65
C ASN A 360 4.09 -37.76 -26.47
N THR A 361 5.28 -38.14 -26.00
CA THR A 361 5.49 -39.07 -24.87
C THR A 361 5.73 -38.32 -23.54
N SER A 362 5.62 -36.99 -23.53
CA SER A 362 5.80 -36.15 -22.33
C SER A 362 4.86 -36.61 -21.21
N ASN A 363 5.32 -36.50 -19.95
CA ASN A 363 4.47 -36.78 -18.78
C ASN A 363 3.57 -35.59 -18.44
N LYS A 364 4.06 -34.40 -18.69
CA LYS A 364 3.38 -33.13 -18.41
C LYS A 364 3.15 -32.33 -19.67
N VAL A 365 2.05 -31.60 -19.70
CA VAL A 365 1.66 -30.70 -20.78
C VAL A 365 0.95 -29.49 -20.18
N TYR A 366 0.79 -28.42 -20.92
CA TYR A 366 -0.02 -27.29 -20.48
C TYR A 366 -1.47 -27.44 -20.93
N ARG A 367 -2.40 -27.35 -19.97
CA ARG A 367 -3.84 -27.25 -20.22
C ARG A 367 -4.24 -25.79 -20.33
N TYR A 368 -4.81 -25.43 -21.46
CA TYR A 368 -5.36 -24.12 -21.74
C TYR A 368 -6.87 -24.17 -21.61
N GLN A 369 -7.46 -23.35 -20.72
CA GLN A 369 -8.89 -23.21 -20.57
C GLN A 369 -9.35 -21.87 -21.15
N LYS A 370 -10.06 -21.92 -22.29
CA LYS A 370 -10.84 -20.78 -22.79
C LYS A 370 -12.10 -20.62 -21.96
N THR A 371 -12.33 -19.41 -21.46
CA THR A 371 -13.53 -19.02 -20.72
C THR A 371 -14.59 -18.39 -21.64
N THR A 372 -15.63 -17.79 -21.05
CA THR A 372 -16.61 -16.96 -21.78
C THR A 372 -16.06 -15.62 -22.24
N ALA A 373 -14.86 -15.23 -21.80
CA ALA A 373 -14.19 -14.01 -22.27
C ALA A 373 -13.87 -14.11 -23.76
N PHE A 374 -13.97 -12.98 -24.45
CA PHE A 374 -13.71 -12.92 -25.90
C PHE A 374 -12.25 -13.20 -26.26
N TYR A 375 -11.35 -12.89 -25.36
CA TYR A 375 -9.91 -12.98 -25.53
C TYR A 375 -9.26 -13.72 -24.37
N SER A 376 -9.41 -15.03 -24.32
CA SER A 376 -8.59 -15.84 -23.41
C SER A 376 -7.22 -16.01 -24.04
N ASN A 377 -6.18 -15.43 -23.48
CA ASN A 377 -4.85 -15.41 -24.05
C ASN A 377 -3.80 -16.00 -23.10
N LEU A 378 -2.82 -16.71 -23.66
CA LEU A 378 -1.56 -17.02 -22.99
C LEU A 378 -0.47 -16.22 -23.71
N SER A 379 0.31 -15.42 -23.00
CA SER A 379 1.29 -14.56 -23.62
C SER A 379 2.66 -14.62 -22.94
N PHE A 380 3.70 -14.43 -23.74
CA PHE A 380 5.07 -14.15 -23.31
C PHE A 380 5.47 -12.76 -23.80
N THR A 381 6.12 -11.98 -22.94
CA THR A 381 6.71 -10.68 -23.32
C THR A 381 8.19 -10.69 -22.95
N ALA A 382 9.04 -10.42 -23.92
CA ALA A 382 10.47 -10.29 -23.70
C ALA A 382 10.76 -9.08 -22.79
N PRO A 383 11.52 -9.24 -21.69
CA PRO A 383 11.68 -8.18 -20.71
C PRO A 383 12.56 -7.02 -21.21
N ASP A 384 13.62 -7.32 -21.97
CA ASP A 384 14.71 -6.40 -22.30
C ASP A 384 15.19 -6.45 -23.74
N TYR A 385 14.43 -7.11 -24.65
CA TYR A 385 14.80 -7.23 -26.06
C TYR A 385 13.59 -7.29 -26.98
N LYS A 386 13.77 -7.00 -28.25
CA LYS A 386 12.86 -7.32 -29.34
C LYS A 386 13.28 -8.63 -29.99
N PHE A 387 12.36 -9.31 -30.68
CA PHE A 387 12.70 -10.54 -31.41
C PHE A 387 13.50 -10.21 -32.71
N ASP A 388 14.61 -10.86 -32.89
CA ASP A 388 15.33 -10.82 -34.17
C ASP A 388 14.74 -11.85 -35.13
N LEU A 389 13.73 -11.46 -35.88
CA LEU A 389 13.02 -12.31 -36.83
C LEU A 389 13.84 -12.62 -38.07
N THR A 390 15.01 -12.02 -38.25
CA THR A 390 15.90 -12.38 -39.37
C THR A 390 16.48 -13.78 -39.19
N THR A 391 16.60 -14.23 -37.94
CA THR A 391 17.15 -15.54 -37.59
C THR A 391 16.18 -16.38 -36.77
N GLN A 392 15.40 -15.78 -35.87
CA GLN A 392 14.46 -16.45 -34.97
C GLN A 392 13.02 -16.15 -35.41
N ASN A 393 12.50 -16.87 -36.39
CA ASN A 393 11.22 -16.57 -37.02
C ASN A 393 10.21 -17.73 -37.05
N LYS A 394 10.51 -18.86 -36.40
CA LYS A 394 9.58 -20.01 -36.37
C LYS A 394 9.15 -20.35 -34.93
N ILE A 395 7.88 -20.50 -34.78
CA ILE A 395 7.28 -21.06 -33.56
C ILE A 395 6.76 -22.45 -33.88
N ARG A 396 7.23 -23.45 -33.12
CA ARG A 396 6.71 -24.81 -33.18
C ARG A 396 6.08 -25.18 -31.86
N VAL A 397 5.02 -25.97 -31.94
CA VAL A 397 4.27 -26.41 -30.76
C VAL A 397 3.51 -27.70 -31.07
N LYS A 398 3.48 -28.63 -30.14
CA LYS A 398 2.57 -29.76 -30.20
C LYS A 398 1.24 -29.38 -29.57
N VAL A 399 0.13 -29.75 -30.20
CA VAL A 399 -1.23 -29.42 -29.72
C VAL A 399 -2.13 -30.64 -29.73
N TYR A 400 -3.04 -30.69 -28.75
CA TYR A 400 -4.11 -31.68 -28.68
C TYR A 400 -5.44 -30.95 -28.55
N ILE A 401 -6.32 -31.21 -29.50
CA ILE A 401 -7.66 -30.60 -29.62
C ILE A 401 -8.70 -31.65 -29.26
N PRO A 402 -9.32 -31.61 -28.08
CA PRO A 402 -10.31 -32.58 -27.69
C PRO A 402 -11.62 -32.44 -28.45
N SER A 403 -12.22 -33.56 -28.84
CA SER A 403 -13.56 -33.62 -29.48
C SER A 403 -14.71 -33.37 -28.49
N TYR A 404 -14.46 -33.48 -27.20
CA TYR A 404 -15.50 -33.27 -26.18
C TYR A 404 -15.88 -31.78 -25.97
N ASN A 405 -15.12 -30.83 -26.53
CA ASN A 405 -15.52 -29.44 -26.54
C ASN A 405 -16.73 -29.24 -27.48
N ASP A 406 -17.59 -28.29 -27.13
CA ASP A 406 -18.74 -27.91 -27.98
C ASP A 406 -18.31 -26.96 -29.09
N TYR A 407 -18.12 -27.49 -30.29
CA TYR A 407 -17.77 -26.71 -31.50
C TYR A 407 -19.00 -26.33 -32.36
N GLU A 408 -20.21 -26.77 -31.97
CA GLU A 408 -21.41 -26.61 -32.76
C GLU A 408 -22.29 -25.43 -32.28
N THR A 409 -22.39 -25.24 -30.97
CA THR A 409 -23.27 -24.21 -30.39
C THR A 409 -22.74 -22.81 -30.68
N GLU A 410 -23.58 -21.95 -31.22
CA GLU A 410 -23.26 -20.53 -31.34
C GLU A 410 -23.35 -19.85 -29.99
N ASN A 411 -22.26 -19.20 -29.62
CA ASN A 411 -22.09 -18.44 -28.37
C ASN A 411 -21.80 -16.98 -28.68
N ALA A 412 -22.57 -16.43 -29.61
CA ALA A 412 -22.51 -15.00 -29.95
C ALA A 412 -23.04 -14.18 -28.77
N VAL A 413 -22.30 -13.16 -28.39
CA VAL A 413 -22.77 -12.14 -27.45
C VAL A 413 -23.09 -10.90 -28.26
N ALA A 414 -24.12 -10.16 -27.89
CA ALA A 414 -24.56 -8.96 -28.62
C ALA A 414 -23.41 -7.95 -28.73
N GLY A 415 -22.93 -7.76 -29.95
CA GLY A 415 -21.84 -6.86 -30.30
C GLY A 415 -21.45 -7.08 -31.75
N ASP A 416 -21.60 -6.08 -32.59
CA ASP A 416 -21.65 -6.19 -34.04
C ASP A 416 -20.31 -6.49 -34.73
N TRP A 417 -19.20 -6.45 -34.06
CA TRP A 417 -17.88 -6.71 -34.67
C TRP A 417 -17.46 -8.19 -34.61
N ILE A 418 -18.26 -9.05 -33.95
CA ILE A 418 -17.95 -10.47 -33.75
C ILE A 418 -18.10 -11.20 -35.10
N THR A 419 -16.95 -11.65 -35.63
CA THR A 419 -16.90 -12.43 -36.88
C THR A 419 -17.00 -13.93 -36.64
N GLU A 420 -16.58 -14.40 -35.47
CA GLU A 420 -16.63 -15.79 -35.06
C GLU A 420 -17.69 -15.99 -33.96
N LYS A 421 -18.58 -16.95 -34.11
CA LYS A 421 -19.72 -17.14 -33.22
C LYS A 421 -19.63 -18.38 -32.34
N ARG A 422 -18.69 -19.27 -32.61
CA ARG A 422 -18.57 -20.53 -31.92
C ARG A 422 -17.11 -20.91 -31.69
N LEU A 423 -16.88 -21.80 -30.74
CA LEU A 423 -15.57 -22.38 -30.53
C LEU A 423 -15.09 -23.07 -31.79
N ARG A 424 -13.77 -22.99 -32.09
CA ARG A 424 -13.17 -23.60 -33.26
C ARG A 424 -12.03 -24.53 -32.87
N PRO A 425 -11.84 -25.64 -33.60
CA PRO A 425 -10.65 -26.47 -33.47
C PRO A 425 -9.47 -25.80 -34.16
N GLN A 426 -8.93 -24.73 -33.54
CA GLN A 426 -7.88 -23.90 -34.12
C GLN A 426 -6.89 -23.38 -33.08
N LEU A 427 -5.71 -23.01 -33.54
CA LEU A 427 -4.72 -22.29 -32.79
C LEU A 427 -4.25 -21.06 -33.59
N ALA A 428 -4.28 -19.90 -32.96
CA ALA A 428 -3.65 -18.67 -33.42
C ALA A 428 -2.38 -18.39 -32.61
N VAL A 429 -1.32 -17.99 -33.31
CA VAL A 429 -0.10 -17.41 -32.70
C VAL A 429 0.11 -16.04 -33.30
N LYS A 430 0.32 -15.05 -32.41
CA LYS A 430 0.45 -13.64 -32.76
C LYS A 430 1.75 -13.08 -32.23
N LEU A 431 2.45 -12.29 -33.05
CA LEU A 431 3.57 -11.45 -32.59
C LEU A 431 3.09 -10.02 -32.48
N GLN A 432 3.39 -9.35 -31.38
CA GLN A 432 2.93 -7.99 -31.06
C GLN A 432 4.07 -7.14 -30.52
N ASN A 433 3.93 -5.81 -30.64
CA ASN A 433 4.77 -4.82 -29.98
C ASN A 433 4.19 -4.43 -28.63
N SER A 434 4.81 -4.85 -27.53
CA SER A 434 4.32 -4.56 -26.17
C SER A 434 4.46 -3.09 -25.76
N ASP A 435 5.27 -2.29 -26.45
CA ASP A 435 5.44 -0.86 -26.14
C ASP A 435 4.15 -0.06 -26.39
N MET A 436 3.21 -0.64 -27.17
CA MET A 436 1.88 -0.05 -27.40
C MET A 436 0.87 -0.33 -26.26
N GLY A 437 1.32 -0.97 -25.18
CA GLY A 437 0.45 -1.27 -24.03
C GLY A 437 -0.79 -2.05 -24.42
N ASP A 438 -1.97 -1.58 -24.01
CA ASP A 438 -3.27 -2.21 -24.33
C ASP A 438 -3.60 -2.20 -25.85
N ASN A 439 -2.92 -1.37 -26.63
CA ASN A 439 -3.06 -1.32 -28.08
C ASN A 439 -2.07 -2.22 -28.82
N ALA A 440 -1.32 -3.08 -28.15
CA ALA A 440 -0.35 -3.98 -28.78
C ALA A 440 -0.96 -4.84 -29.90
N TRP A 441 -2.22 -5.21 -29.78
CA TRP A 441 -2.97 -5.97 -30.79
C TRP A 441 -3.06 -5.28 -32.13
N GLN A 442 -2.98 -3.95 -32.21
CA GLN A 442 -3.00 -3.19 -33.47
C GLN A 442 -1.72 -3.38 -34.30
N THR A 443 -0.65 -3.85 -33.68
CA THR A 443 0.65 -4.07 -34.32
C THR A 443 0.84 -5.50 -34.84
N GLN A 444 -0.10 -6.41 -34.52
CA GLN A 444 0.14 -7.84 -34.61
C GLN A 444 0.30 -8.37 -36.05
N THR A 445 1.20 -9.35 -36.16
CA THR A 445 1.13 -10.37 -37.22
C THR A 445 0.57 -11.64 -36.61
N GLU A 446 -0.48 -12.15 -37.19
CA GLU A 446 -1.20 -13.34 -36.73
C GLU A 446 -1.11 -14.46 -37.76
N ILE A 447 -0.83 -15.66 -37.31
CA ILE A 447 -0.96 -16.90 -38.09
C ILE A 447 -1.95 -17.83 -37.39
N ILE A 448 -2.98 -18.27 -38.13
CA ILE A 448 -4.01 -19.15 -37.60
C ILE A 448 -3.94 -20.51 -38.32
N LYS A 449 -3.84 -21.58 -37.57
CA LYS A 449 -4.04 -22.95 -38.05
C LYS A 449 -5.46 -23.39 -37.73
N ARG A 450 -6.28 -23.55 -38.75
CA ARG A 450 -7.72 -23.84 -38.63
C ARG A 450 -8.00 -25.33 -38.88
N ASP A 451 -9.19 -25.78 -38.53
CA ASP A 451 -9.74 -27.11 -38.81
C ASP A 451 -8.81 -28.25 -38.38
N LEU A 452 -8.20 -28.06 -37.18
CA LEU A 452 -7.25 -29.02 -36.62
C LEU A 452 -7.93 -30.32 -36.30
N THR A 453 -7.30 -31.44 -36.63
CA THR A 453 -7.83 -32.79 -36.35
C THR A 453 -7.87 -33.00 -34.84
N MET A 454 -9.03 -33.45 -34.35
CA MET A 454 -9.29 -33.68 -32.94
C MET A 454 -8.75 -35.03 -32.46
N ASP A 455 -8.65 -35.19 -31.13
CA ASP A 455 -8.30 -36.41 -30.39
C ASP A 455 -6.94 -37.04 -30.75
N ARG A 456 -6.03 -36.20 -31.22
CA ARG A 456 -4.64 -36.59 -31.42
C ARG A 456 -3.69 -35.40 -31.29
N TRP A 457 -2.46 -35.71 -30.97
CA TRP A 457 -1.38 -34.70 -31.00
C TRP A 457 -1.03 -34.35 -32.45
N LEU A 458 -0.83 -33.08 -32.69
CA LEU A 458 -0.37 -32.49 -33.95
C LEU A 458 0.85 -31.63 -33.66
N GLU A 459 1.87 -31.70 -34.52
CA GLU A 459 2.97 -30.76 -34.50
C GLU A 459 2.68 -29.65 -35.50
N LEU A 460 2.69 -28.40 -35.03
CA LEU A 460 2.38 -27.22 -35.82
C LEU A 460 3.58 -26.29 -35.88
N GLU A 461 3.81 -25.71 -37.06
CA GLU A 461 4.79 -24.65 -37.26
C GLU A 461 4.12 -23.38 -37.73
N PHE A 462 4.52 -22.25 -37.13
CA PHE A 462 4.08 -20.89 -37.44
C PHE A 462 5.33 -20.13 -37.94
N ASP A 463 5.38 -19.87 -39.25
CA ASP A 463 6.52 -19.26 -39.94
C ASP A 463 6.27 -17.78 -40.15
N PHE A 464 7.02 -16.94 -39.41
CA PHE A 464 7.01 -15.48 -39.47
C PHE A 464 8.08 -14.89 -40.36
N SER A 465 8.74 -15.69 -41.19
CA SER A 465 9.78 -15.20 -42.10
C SER A 465 9.31 -14.10 -43.06
N SER A 466 8.02 -14.06 -43.37
CA SER A 466 7.41 -13.00 -44.20
C SER A 466 7.43 -11.60 -43.58
N VAL A 467 7.70 -11.51 -42.28
CA VAL A 467 7.79 -10.26 -41.51
C VAL A 467 9.14 -10.16 -40.80
N SER A 468 10.19 -10.79 -41.36
CA SER A 468 11.51 -10.83 -40.77
C SER A 468 12.21 -9.45 -40.74
N ASP A 469 11.73 -8.47 -41.49
CA ASP A 469 12.15 -7.07 -41.43
C ASP A 469 11.59 -6.29 -40.24
N ARG A 470 10.57 -6.83 -39.54
CA ARG A 470 9.99 -6.22 -38.35
C ARG A 470 10.91 -6.41 -37.13
N GLN A 471 11.32 -5.30 -36.53
CA GLN A 471 12.22 -5.28 -35.37
C GLN A 471 11.56 -4.77 -34.10
N ASP A 472 10.24 -4.61 -34.14
CA ASP A 472 9.46 -4.03 -33.04
C ASP A 472 8.68 -5.06 -32.23
N TYR A 473 8.65 -6.31 -32.62
CA TYR A 473 7.95 -7.35 -31.87
C TYR A 473 8.74 -7.85 -30.66
N ASP A 474 8.05 -8.00 -29.53
CA ASP A 474 8.60 -8.53 -28.30
C ASP A 474 7.57 -9.34 -27.49
N LYS A 475 6.36 -9.52 -28.02
CA LYS A 475 5.30 -10.24 -27.36
C LYS A 475 4.76 -11.34 -28.27
N ILE A 476 4.62 -12.56 -27.71
CA ILE A 476 3.96 -13.70 -28.33
C ILE A 476 2.61 -13.88 -27.63
N VAL A 477 1.54 -14.09 -28.40
CA VAL A 477 0.22 -14.46 -27.88
C VAL A 477 -0.19 -15.80 -28.49
N ILE A 478 -0.59 -16.73 -27.65
CA ILE A 478 -1.11 -18.06 -27.99
C ILE A 478 -2.60 -18.05 -27.66
N GLN A 479 -3.45 -18.41 -28.63
CA GLN A 479 -4.89 -18.36 -28.47
C GLN A 479 -5.58 -19.54 -29.15
N PHE A 480 -6.18 -20.41 -28.37
CA PHE A 480 -6.98 -21.52 -28.85
C PHE A 480 -8.47 -21.13 -29.00
N GLY A 481 -9.15 -21.85 -29.85
CA GLY A 481 -10.60 -21.82 -29.93
C GLY A 481 -11.20 -20.67 -30.74
N GLY A 482 -10.41 -19.70 -31.16
CA GLY A 482 -10.86 -18.45 -31.79
C GLY A 482 -11.15 -17.35 -30.78
N GLU A 483 -11.48 -16.16 -31.28
CA GLU A 483 -11.75 -14.97 -30.48
C GLU A 483 -13.11 -14.36 -30.82
N GLY A 484 -13.62 -13.50 -29.94
CA GLY A 484 -14.85 -12.73 -30.19
C GLY A 484 -16.15 -13.46 -29.83
N HIS A 485 -16.09 -14.61 -29.14
CA HIS A 485 -17.26 -15.38 -28.72
C HIS A 485 -17.14 -15.92 -27.29
N ALA A 486 -18.27 -16.29 -26.69
CA ALA A 486 -18.34 -16.82 -25.33
C ALA A 486 -18.24 -18.35 -25.22
N GLY A 487 -17.90 -19.07 -26.31
CA GLY A 487 -17.70 -20.50 -26.29
C GLY A 487 -16.53 -20.91 -25.43
N GLN A 488 -16.72 -21.89 -24.54
CA GLN A 488 -15.71 -22.38 -23.60
C GLN A 488 -15.11 -23.69 -24.10
N GLY A 489 -13.84 -23.94 -23.76
CA GLY A 489 -13.19 -25.19 -24.11
C GLY A 489 -11.86 -25.42 -23.38
N LEU A 490 -11.42 -26.68 -23.41
CA LEU A 490 -10.12 -27.11 -22.91
C LEU A 490 -9.26 -27.58 -24.08
N PHE A 491 -8.03 -27.14 -24.09
CA PHE A 491 -7.02 -27.51 -25.10
C PHE A 491 -5.73 -27.88 -24.39
N PHE A 492 -4.85 -28.58 -25.07
CA PHE A 492 -3.54 -28.90 -24.51
C PHE A 492 -2.45 -28.60 -25.52
N PHE A 493 -1.31 -28.16 -25.02
CA PHE A 493 -0.13 -27.97 -25.86
C PHE A 493 1.15 -28.32 -25.10
N ASP A 494 2.21 -28.56 -25.87
CA ASP A 494 3.48 -29.04 -25.39
C ASP A 494 4.62 -28.67 -26.36
N ASP A 495 5.87 -28.84 -25.91
CA ASP A 495 7.08 -28.64 -26.71
C ASP A 495 7.03 -27.29 -27.46
N PHE A 496 6.68 -26.23 -26.75
CA PHE A 496 6.73 -24.89 -27.35
C PHE A 496 8.16 -24.48 -27.62
N THR A 497 8.45 -24.12 -28.86
CA THR A 497 9.75 -23.56 -29.24
C THR A 497 9.58 -22.30 -30.06
N PHE A 498 10.45 -21.29 -29.84
CA PHE A 498 10.64 -20.16 -30.72
C PHE A 498 12.10 -20.13 -31.12
N CYS A 499 12.42 -20.47 -32.36
CA CYS A 499 13.75 -20.72 -32.83
C CYS A 499 13.91 -20.31 -34.31
N GLU A 500 15.04 -20.69 -34.89
CA GLU A 500 15.33 -20.57 -36.32
C GLU A 500 14.43 -21.47 -37.19
#